data_07fdd4bea8a4dccd45e54fc32be29731
#
_entry.id   07fdd4bea8a4dccd45e54fc32be29731
#
_cell.length_a   1.000
_cell.length_b   1.000
_cell.length_c   1.000
_cell.angle_alpha   90.00
_cell.angle_beta   90.00
_cell.angle_gamma   90.00
#
_symmetry.space_group_name_H-M   'P 1'
#
loop_
_entity.id
_entity.type
_entity.pdbx_description
1 polymer ?
#
loop_
_entity_poly.entity_id
_entity_poly.type
_entity_poly.pdbx_seq_one_letter_code
_entity_poly.pdbx_strand_id
1 'polypeptide(L)'
;MPDLENFKTTRDDYKLFKATFMEWCAKFGLSDWEIQFSWEDAGEPGAMCGGIATNTPGRNANVYFAKTWSMPVTRQDVLRTAVHEFSHLLIANMEHLANSRYVTENEIGQTRESLARRFENAFYPVKH
;
A
#
# COMPACT_ATOMS: atom_id res chain seq x y z
N MET A 1 24.70 -10.36 -24.63
CA MET A 1 24.05 -9.44 -23.74
C MET A 1 23.04 -10.16 -22.87
N PRO A 2 23.18 -10.07 -21.58
CA PRO A 2 22.19 -10.72 -20.75
C PRO A 2 20.85 -10.06 -21.02
N ASP A 3 19.90 -10.87 -21.40
CA ASP A 3 18.52 -10.43 -21.41
C ASP A 3 18.22 -9.92 -20.02
N LEU A 4 17.45 -8.85 -19.94
CA LEU A 4 16.90 -8.42 -18.67
C LEU A 4 16.20 -9.64 -18.07
N GLU A 5 16.90 -10.30 -17.14
CA GLU A 5 16.34 -11.46 -16.48
C GLU A 5 15.08 -11.02 -15.75
N ASN A 6 13.98 -11.64 -16.11
CA ASN A 6 12.73 -11.45 -15.40
C ASN A 6 12.73 -12.41 -14.22
N PHE A 7 12.68 -11.85 -13.03
CA PHE A 7 12.64 -12.62 -11.80
C PHE A 7 11.19 -12.86 -11.42
N LYS A 8 10.83 -14.12 -11.19
CA LYS A 8 9.46 -14.48 -10.87
C LYS A 8 9.23 -14.51 -9.37
N THR A 9 8.10 -13.92 -8.95
CA THR A 9 7.63 -14.07 -7.59
C THR A 9 6.90 -15.40 -7.44
N THR A 10 6.81 -15.88 -6.20
CA THR A 10 6.13 -17.14 -5.88
C THR A 10 4.84 -16.87 -5.13
N ARG A 11 4.02 -17.93 -4.97
CA ARG A 11 2.81 -17.85 -4.16
C ARG A 11 3.14 -17.48 -2.71
N ASP A 12 4.26 -17.97 -2.17
CA ASP A 12 4.67 -17.64 -0.82
C ASP A 12 5.05 -16.16 -0.69
N ASP A 13 5.69 -15.59 -1.71
CA ASP A 13 5.97 -14.16 -1.77
C ASP A 13 4.68 -13.36 -1.76
N TYR A 14 3.69 -13.78 -2.53
CA TYR A 14 2.39 -13.12 -2.58
C TYR A 14 1.67 -13.20 -1.23
N LYS A 15 1.70 -14.36 -0.56
CA LYS A 15 1.11 -14.51 0.77
C LYS A 15 1.79 -13.58 1.78
N LEU A 16 3.11 -13.49 1.74
CA LEU A 16 3.88 -12.62 2.62
C LEU A 16 3.51 -11.14 2.38
N PHE A 17 3.41 -10.75 1.11
CA PHE A 17 3.01 -9.40 0.73
C PHE A 17 1.64 -9.04 1.31
N LYS A 18 0.64 -9.92 1.14
CA LYS A 18 -0.71 -9.68 1.65
C LYS A 18 -0.73 -9.60 3.17
N ALA A 19 -0.09 -10.56 3.84
CA ALA A 19 -0.06 -10.60 5.29
C ALA A 19 0.58 -9.35 5.88
N THR A 20 1.68 -8.90 5.29
CA THR A 20 2.39 -7.71 5.73
C THR A 20 1.55 -6.46 5.54
N PHE A 21 0.93 -6.32 4.37
CA PHE A 21 0.05 -5.19 4.08
C PHE A 21 -1.09 -5.12 5.11
N MET A 22 -1.76 -6.23 5.37
CA MET A 22 -2.88 -6.27 6.31
C MET A 22 -2.43 -6.06 7.76
N GLU A 23 -1.24 -6.49 8.11
CA GLU A 23 -0.67 -6.22 9.44
C GLU A 23 -0.52 -4.72 9.67
N TRP A 24 -0.01 -3.99 8.69
CA TRP A 24 0.13 -2.54 8.79
C TRP A 24 -1.23 -1.84 8.77
N CYS A 25 -2.19 -2.34 8.01
CA CYS A 25 -3.57 -1.82 8.07
C CYS A 25 -4.12 -1.91 9.49
N ALA A 26 -3.94 -3.04 10.15
CA ALA A 26 -4.40 -3.21 11.53
C ALA A 26 -3.69 -2.25 12.49
N LYS A 27 -2.37 -2.10 12.35
CA LYS A 27 -1.58 -1.20 13.19
C LYS A 27 -2.01 0.25 13.08
N PHE A 28 -2.36 0.68 11.87
CA PHE A 28 -2.73 2.08 11.61
C PHE A 28 -4.23 2.33 11.67
N GLY A 29 -5.01 1.32 12.07
CA GLY A 29 -6.46 1.48 12.24
C GLY A 29 -7.21 1.64 10.92
N LEU A 30 -6.75 0.99 9.86
CA LEU A 30 -7.38 1.03 8.54
C LEU A 30 -8.17 -0.24 8.23
N SER A 31 -8.61 -0.96 9.26
CA SER A 31 -9.34 -2.23 9.10
C SER A 31 -10.74 -2.04 8.50
N ASP A 32 -11.25 -0.83 8.45
CA ASP A 32 -12.52 -0.50 7.82
C ASP A 32 -12.45 -0.37 6.29
N TRP A 33 -11.23 -0.42 5.74
CA TRP A 33 -11.07 -0.42 4.29
C TRP A 33 -11.30 -1.81 3.72
N GLU A 34 -12.01 -1.87 2.60
CA GLU A 34 -12.19 -3.11 1.84
C GLU A 34 -11.02 -3.24 0.88
N ILE A 35 -10.16 -4.23 1.11
CA ILE A 35 -8.94 -4.43 0.34
C ILE A 35 -9.08 -5.70 -0.52
N GLN A 36 -8.88 -5.54 -1.82
CA GLN A 36 -8.83 -6.65 -2.75
C GLN A 36 -7.42 -6.79 -3.28
N PHE A 37 -6.90 -8.02 -3.27
CA PHE A 37 -5.56 -8.33 -3.74
C PHE A 37 -5.60 -9.10 -5.04
N SER A 38 -4.61 -8.85 -5.91
CA SER A 38 -4.41 -9.66 -7.10
C SER A 38 -2.91 -9.92 -7.30
N TRP A 39 -2.61 -11.06 -7.88
CA TRP A 39 -1.25 -11.46 -8.24
C TRP A 39 -1.21 -11.61 -9.75
N GLU A 40 -0.61 -10.66 -10.43
CA GLU A 40 -0.70 -10.54 -11.87
C GLU A 40 0.58 -9.97 -12.48
N ASP A 41 0.73 -10.12 -13.77
CA ASP A 41 1.84 -9.52 -14.48
C ASP A 41 1.64 -8.01 -14.56
N ALA A 42 2.75 -7.28 -14.45
CA ALA A 42 2.74 -5.82 -14.46
C ALA A 42 2.55 -5.23 -15.87
N GLY A 43 2.38 -6.05 -16.88
CA GLY A 43 2.09 -5.62 -18.25
C GLY A 43 3.30 -5.19 -19.06
N GLU A 44 4.21 -4.40 -18.51
CA GLU A 44 5.39 -3.93 -19.21
C GLU A 44 6.68 -4.35 -18.51
N PRO A 45 7.74 -4.68 -19.29
CA PRO A 45 9.06 -4.95 -18.70
C PRO A 45 9.56 -3.73 -17.91
N GLY A 46 10.05 -3.97 -16.69
CA GLY A 46 10.55 -2.91 -15.82
C GLY A 46 9.46 -2.17 -15.04
N ALA A 47 8.23 -2.63 -15.12
CA ALA A 47 7.14 -2.06 -14.33
C ALA A 47 7.30 -2.36 -12.84
N MET A 48 6.51 -1.69 -12.04
CA MET A 48 6.59 -1.75 -10.57
C MET A 48 6.35 -3.14 -10.03
N CYS A 49 6.98 -3.43 -8.87
CA CYS A 49 6.83 -4.70 -8.17
C CYS A 49 5.42 -4.93 -7.65
N GLY A 50 4.67 -3.87 -7.45
CA GLY A 50 3.29 -3.90 -7.02
C GLY A 50 2.63 -2.55 -7.26
N GLY A 51 1.37 -2.44 -6.93
CA GLY A 51 0.65 -1.18 -7.07
C GLY A 51 -0.64 -1.18 -6.30
N ILE A 52 -1.23 0.01 -6.18
CA ILE A 52 -2.49 0.18 -5.48
C ILE A 52 -3.33 1.24 -6.19
N ALA A 53 -4.63 0.96 -6.29
CA ALA A 53 -5.61 1.94 -6.72
C ALA A 53 -6.61 2.10 -5.58
N THR A 54 -6.76 3.34 -5.11
CA THR A 54 -7.64 3.65 -3.98
C THR A 54 -8.87 4.41 -4.42
N ASN A 55 -9.99 4.12 -3.77
CA ASN A 55 -11.21 4.90 -3.86
C ASN A 55 -11.51 5.41 -2.45
N THR A 56 -11.11 6.64 -2.16
CA THR A 56 -11.23 7.21 -0.82
C THR A 56 -12.68 7.42 -0.38
N PRO A 57 -13.58 7.94 -1.23
CA PRO A 57 -14.98 8.05 -0.81
C PRO A 57 -15.61 6.71 -0.45
N GLY A 58 -15.27 5.64 -1.17
CA GLY A 58 -15.82 4.31 -0.95
C GLY A 58 -15.05 3.48 0.07
N ARG A 59 -13.88 3.93 0.48
CA ARG A 59 -12.96 3.22 1.38
C ARG A 59 -12.65 1.81 0.89
N ASN A 60 -12.33 1.69 -0.38
CA ASN A 60 -11.88 0.43 -0.96
C ASN A 60 -10.61 0.63 -1.76
N ALA A 61 -9.84 -0.42 -1.89
CA ALA A 61 -8.59 -0.40 -2.62
C ALA A 61 -8.35 -1.73 -3.32
N ASN A 62 -7.75 -1.65 -4.50
CA ASN A 62 -7.25 -2.82 -5.22
C ASN A 62 -5.74 -2.78 -5.17
N VAL A 63 -5.14 -3.83 -4.62
CA VAL A 63 -3.70 -3.94 -4.42
C VAL A 63 -3.20 -5.11 -5.25
N TYR A 64 -2.22 -4.87 -6.12
CA TYR A 64 -1.65 -5.96 -6.89
C TYR A 64 -0.19 -6.18 -6.55
N PHE A 65 0.23 -7.42 -6.66
CA PHE A 65 1.60 -7.86 -6.53
C PHE A 65 2.03 -8.43 -7.86
N ALA A 66 3.16 -7.96 -8.39
CA ALA A 66 3.59 -8.37 -9.73
C ALA A 66 4.16 -9.78 -9.71
N LYS A 67 3.77 -10.58 -10.71
CA LYS A 67 4.32 -11.94 -10.88
C LYS A 67 5.78 -11.92 -11.32
N THR A 68 6.19 -10.89 -12.04
CA THR A 68 7.53 -10.78 -12.61
C THR A 68 8.15 -9.44 -12.23
N TRP A 69 9.35 -9.52 -11.68
CA TRP A 69 10.12 -8.32 -11.27
C TRP A 69 11.32 -8.16 -12.20
N SER A 70 11.80 -6.94 -12.33
CA SER A 70 13.03 -6.62 -13.07
C SER A 70 14.29 -6.74 -12.20
N MET A 71 14.13 -7.09 -10.94
CA MET A 71 15.23 -7.25 -9.98
C MET A 71 15.02 -8.56 -9.20
N PRO A 72 16.08 -9.11 -8.56
CA PRO A 72 15.93 -10.31 -7.75
C PRO A 72 14.88 -10.13 -6.65
N VAL A 73 14.09 -11.18 -6.43
CA VAL A 73 13.04 -11.18 -5.41
C VAL A 73 13.64 -11.66 -4.09
N THR A 74 13.74 -10.77 -3.11
CA THR A 74 14.18 -11.11 -1.77
C THR A 74 13.04 -10.92 -0.79
N ARG A 75 13.09 -11.63 0.35
CA ARG A 75 12.09 -11.45 1.40
C ARG A 75 11.98 -9.99 1.82
N GLN A 76 13.12 -9.32 2.01
CA GLN A 76 13.13 -7.93 2.43
C GLN A 76 12.46 -7.02 1.40
N ASP A 77 12.70 -7.25 0.11
CA ASP A 77 12.09 -6.45 -0.94
C ASP A 77 10.58 -6.68 -1.03
N VAL A 78 10.10 -7.89 -0.76
CA VAL A 78 8.67 -8.17 -0.67
C VAL A 78 8.05 -7.38 0.48
N LEU A 79 8.68 -7.38 1.64
CA LEU A 79 8.22 -6.62 2.81
C LEU A 79 8.20 -5.12 2.52
N ARG A 80 9.26 -4.61 1.89
CA ARG A 80 9.36 -3.18 1.55
C ARG A 80 8.30 -2.79 0.53
N THR A 81 8.02 -3.64 -0.45
CA THR A 81 6.97 -3.39 -1.43
C THR A 81 5.60 -3.30 -0.76
N ALA A 82 5.31 -4.21 0.18
CA ALA A 82 4.06 -4.18 0.94
C ALA A 82 3.90 -2.89 1.73
N VAL A 83 4.96 -2.44 2.41
CA VAL A 83 4.93 -1.20 3.18
C VAL A 83 4.80 0.01 2.27
N HIS A 84 5.47 -0.01 1.11
CA HIS A 84 5.37 1.08 0.13
C HIS A 84 3.92 1.25 -0.35
N GLU A 85 3.27 0.15 -0.76
CA GLU A 85 1.89 0.23 -1.21
C GLU A 85 0.94 0.58 -0.07
N PHE A 86 1.20 0.07 1.14
CA PHE A 86 0.44 0.45 2.31
C PHE A 86 0.53 1.95 2.59
N SER A 87 1.69 2.57 2.38
CA SER A 87 1.85 4.00 2.63
C SER A 87 0.97 4.84 1.71
N HIS A 88 0.72 4.39 0.49
CA HIS A 88 -0.24 5.05 -0.41
C HIS A 88 -1.66 4.99 0.14
N LEU A 89 -2.05 3.86 0.73
CA LEU A 89 -3.35 3.75 1.39
C LEU A 89 -3.46 4.72 2.57
N LEU A 90 -2.40 4.80 3.38
CA LEU A 90 -2.37 5.66 4.55
C LEU A 90 -2.57 7.13 4.19
N ILE A 91 -1.98 7.58 3.10
CA ILE A 91 -2.08 8.99 2.69
C ILE A 91 -3.20 9.24 1.65
N ALA A 92 -4.01 8.23 1.35
CA ALA A 92 -5.05 8.33 0.31
C ALA A 92 -6.02 9.50 0.56
N ASN A 93 -6.40 9.75 1.80
CA ASN A 93 -7.28 10.86 2.13
C ASN A 93 -6.63 12.21 1.78
N MET A 94 -5.33 12.37 2.07
CA MET A 94 -4.59 13.57 1.72
C MET A 94 -4.50 13.75 0.20
N GLU A 95 -4.22 12.66 -0.52
CA GLU A 95 -4.16 12.69 -1.97
C GLU A 95 -5.51 13.10 -2.56
N HIS A 96 -6.59 12.54 -2.04
CA HIS A 96 -7.95 12.87 -2.46
C HIS A 96 -8.25 14.35 -2.25
N LEU A 97 -7.95 14.89 -1.08
CA LEU A 97 -8.18 16.29 -0.76
C LEU A 97 -7.33 17.20 -1.64
N ALA A 98 -6.07 16.85 -1.87
CA ALA A 98 -5.17 17.65 -2.70
C ALA A 98 -5.66 17.77 -4.15
N ASN A 99 -6.40 16.77 -4.63
CA ASN A 99 -6.95 16.75 -5.99
C ASN A 99 -8.38 17.31 -6.07
N SER A 100 -8.96 17.72 -4.95
CA SER A 100 -10.32 18.23 -4.89
C SER A 100 -10.34 19.76 -5.08
N ARG A 101 -11.33 20.26 -5.85
CA ARG A 101 -11.49 21.70 -6.07
C ARG A 101 -12.11 22.41 -4.88
N TYR A 102 -12.82 21.69 -4.04
CA TYR A 102 -13.67 22.28 -2.99
C TYR A 102 -13.23 21.84 -1.59
N VAL A 103 -11.95 21.53 -1.44
CA VAL A 103 -11.42 21.17 -0.13
C VAL A 103 -11.23 22.45 0.72
N THR A 104 -11.53 22.34 2.00
CA THR A 104 -11.36 23.45 2.95
C THR A 104 -10.09 23.23 3.79
N GLU A 105 -9.57 24.33 4.36
CA GLU A 105 -8.44 24.26 5.29
C GLU A 105 -8.78 23.37 6.48
N ASN A 106 -10.02 23.39 6.95
CA ASN A 106 -10.47 22.58 8.05
C ASN A 106 -10.38 21.08 7.73
N GLU A 107 -10.78 20.68 6.52
CA GLU A 107 -10.71 19.29 6.08
C GLU A 107 -9.26 18.82 5.99
N ILE A 108 -8.38 19.66 5.46
CA ILE A 108 -6.94 19.34 5.40
C ILE A 108 -6.38 19.18 6.80
N GLY A 109 -6.73 20.09 7.71
CA GLY A 109 -6.30 20.03 9.10
C GLY A 109 -6.77 18.77 9.81
N GLN A 110 -8.04 18.39 9.62
CA GLN A 110 -8.59 17.18 10.21
C GLN A 110 -7.89 15.92 9.68
N THR A 111 -7.62 15.87 8.38
CA THR A 111 -6.92 14.72 7.78
C THR A 111 -5.50 14.62 8.30
N ARG A 112 -4.80 15.75 8.41
CA ARG A 112 -3.44 15.80 8.98
C ARG A 112 -3.43 15.28 10.42
N GLU A 113 -4.36 15.71 11.25
CA GLU A 113 -4.47 15.25 12.63
C GLU A 113 -4.79 13.76 12.70
N SER A 114 -5.65 13.28 11.82
CA SER A 114 -5.98 11.86 11.74
C SER A 114 -4.74 11.02 11.40
N LEU A 115 -3.93 11.46 10.44
CA LEU A 115 -2.69 10.77 10.09
C LEU A 115 -1.70 10.78 11.26
N ALA A 116 -1.54 11.93 11.91
CA ALA A 116 -0.65 12.04 13.06
C ALA A 116 -1.03 11.08 14.18
N ARG A 117 -2.32 10.97 14.48
CA ARG A 117 -2.83 10.03 15.50
C ARG A 117 -2.59 8.59 15.11
N ARG A 118 -2.75 8.25 13.84
CA ARG A 118 -2.51 6.89 13.36
C ARG A 118 -1.03 6.51 13.50
N PHE A 119 -0.12 7.42 13.18
CA PHE A 119 1.31 7.20 13.41
C PHE A 119 1.61 7.03 14.89
N GLU A 120 1.07 7.91 15.74
CA GLU A 120 1.25 7.82 17.18
C GLU A 120 0.76 6.47 17.72
N ASN A 121 -0.43 6.05 17.34
CA ASN A 121 -1.02 4.80 17.81
C ASN A 121 -0.26 3.57 17.30
N ALA A 122 0.31 3.64 16.10
CA ALA A 122 1.08 2.53 15.54
C ALA A 122 2.40 2.32 16.27
N PHE A 123 3.09 3.41 16.63
CA PHE A 123 4.40 3.35 17.26
C PHE A 123 4.33 3.36 18.80
N TYR A 124 3.28 3.95 19.36
CA TYR A 124 3.08 4.04 20.82
C TYR A 124 1.65 3.62 21.16
N PRO A 125 1.32 2.33 21.03
CA PRO A 125 -0.04 1.88 21.28
C PRO A 125 -0.47 2.16 22.72
N VAL A 126 -1.72 2.62 22.86
CA VAL A 126 -2.30 2.80 24.18
C VAL A 126 -2.54 1.43 24.79
N LYS A 127 -1.94 1.19 25.96
CA LYS A 127 -2.18 -0.05 26.71
C LYS A 127 -3.45 0.10 27.54
N HIS A 128 -4.37 -0.77 27.29
CA HIS A 128 -5.59 -0.88 28.11
C HIS A 128 -5.43 -1.90 29.20
#